data_31908eb69c3ad69cd960e0c3167b1b33
#
_entry.id   31908eb69c3ad69cd960e0c3167b1b33
#
_cell.length_a   1.000
_cell.length_b   1.000
_cell.length_c   1.000
_cell.angle_alpha   90.00
_cell.angle_beta   90.00
_cell.angle_gamma   90.00
#
_symmetry.space_group_name_H-M   'P 1'
#
loop_
_entity.id
_entity.type
_entity.pdbx_description
1 polymer ?
#
loop_
_entity_poly.entity_id
_entity_poly.type
_entity_poly.pdbx_seq_one_letter_code
_entity_poly.pdbx_strand_id
1 'polypeptide(L)'
;EAVFGAGTSQEDMANNIQDMLNAMMPKRTKKRTTTVKNARTIFAEEIAEDMLDMDEVHEEAIKLAEREGIIFIDEFDKIAAGNENIRGVVSREGVQRDILPIVEGSMVSTKFGPVNTEHILFIAAGAFHVSKPSDLIPELQGRFPIRVELNSLSKEDFKAILTTPQQALLKQYYMLLQADNVTVHFTDESIDKIAELAYRVNNETEDIGARRLHTILENLLQDVSYNAPAPEPVEVTITAAMVEDRLNTLVEDQDLSQYIL
;
A
#
# COMPACT_ATOMS: atom_id res chain seq x y z
N GLU A 1 -32.35 41.30 -4.90
CA GLU A 1 -32.73 40.05 -4.19
C GLU A 1 -31.57 39.08 -4.39
N ALA A 2 -30.77 38.88 -3.34
CA ALA A 2 -29.63 38.00 -3.34
C ALA A 2 -30.11 36.59 -2.96
N VAL A 3 -29.91 35.61 -3.88
CA VAL A 3 -30.12 34.18 -3.59
C VAL A 3 -28.88 33.65 -2.89
N PHE A 4 -28.98 33.49 -1.58
CA PHE A 4 -28.03 32.72 -0.79
C PHE A 4 -28.28 31.22 -1.08
N GLY A 5 -27.45 30.60 -1.90
CA GLY A 5 -27.43 29.15 -2.10
C GLY A 5 -26.73 28.45 -0.93
N ALA A 6 -27.50 27.66 -0.20
CA ALA A 6 -27.03 26.81 0.89
C ALA A 6 -26.17 25.65 0.33
N GLY A 7 -25.01 25.39 0.95
CA GLY A 7 -24.27 24.15 0.72
C GLY A 7 -22.76 24.16 0.87
N THR A 8 -22.15 25.21 1.43
CA THR A 8 -20.74 25.11 1.83
C THR A 8 -20.63 24.58 3.25
N SER A 9 -19.96 23.47 3.46
CA SER A 9 -19.72 22.93 4.79
C SER A 9 -18.89 23.89 5.63
N GLN A 10 -19.09 23.89 6.94
CA GLN A 10 -18.37 24.76 7.88
C GLN A 10 -16.85 24.55 7.80
N GLU A 11 -16.41 23.38 7.36
CA GLU A 11 -15.01 23.04 7.10
C GLU A 11 -14.45 23.73 5.85
N ASP A 12 -15.24 23.85 4.77
CA ASP A 12 -14.81 24.54 3.54
C ASP A 12 -14.67 26.04 3.77
N MET A 13 -15.53 26.64 4.60
CA MET A 13 -15.39 28.04 5.03
C MET A 13 -14.13 28.23 5.90
N ALA A 14 -13.86 27.32 6.82
CA ALA A 14 -12.67 27.40 7.68
C ALA A 14 -11.37 27.28 6.86
N ASN A 15 -11.32 26.37 5.91
CA ASN A 15 -10.18 26.19 5.00
C ASN A 15 -9.96 27.41 4.09
N ASN A 16 -11.03 27.97 3.51
CA ASN A 16 -10.93 29.20 2.69
C ASN A 16 -10.47 30.41 3.51
N ILE A 17 -10.90 30.55 4.76
CA ILE A 17 -10.45 31.63 5.65
C ILE A 17 -8.98 31.41 6.03
N GLN A 18 -8.55 30.17 6.25
CA GLN A 18 -7.17 29.82 6.55
C GLN A 18 -6.24 30.12 5.37
N ASP A 19 -6.66 29.80 4.16
CA ASP A 19 -5.90 30.09 2.94
C ASP A 19 -5.83 31.60 2.65
N MET A 20 -6.90 32.33 2.88
CA MET A 20 -6.94 33.78 2.78
C MET A 20 -6.04 34.48 3.83
N LEU A 21 -6.00 33.94 5.05
CA LEU A 21 -5.09 34.39 6.11
C LEU A 21 -3.63 34.09 5.78
N ASN A 22 -3.35 32.91 5.22
CA ASN A 22 -2.00 32.53 4.78
C ASN A 22 -1.51 33.37 3.60
N ALA A 23 -2.40 33.77 2.69
CA ALA A 23 -2.09 34.65 1.56
C ALA A 23 -1.83 36.11 2.02
N MET A 24 -2.44 36.56 3.12
CA MET A 24 -2.23 37.90 3.69
C MET A 24 -1.04 37.99 4.66
N MET A 25 -0.52 36.87 5.17
CA MET A 25 0.66 36.86 6.01
C MET A 25 1.93 36.98 5.13
N PRO A 26 2.83 37.93 5.43
CA PRO A 26 4.11 37.99 4.72
C PRO A 26 4.86 36.68 4.94
N LYS A 27 5.29 36.06 3.83
CA LYS A 27 6.07 34.80 3.85
C LYS A 27 7.19 34.94 4.91
N ARG A 28 7.15 34.13 5.97
CA ARG A 28 8.15 34.16 7.03
C ARG A 28 9.49 33.73 6.43
N THR A 29 10.34 34.68 6.11
CA THR A 29 11.72 34.41 5.67
C THR A 29 12.53 33.90 6.84
N LYS A 30 12.99 32.65 6.75
CA LYS A 30 13.91 32.04 7.73
C LYS A 30 15.32 32.16 7.21
N LYS A 31 16.16 32.99 7.87
CA LYS A 31 17.60 33.05 7.53
C LYS A 31 18.23 31.68 7.81
N ARG A 32 18.78 31.05 6.80
CA ARG A 32 19.49 29.77 6.89
C ARG A 32 20.91 29.95 6.38
N THR A 33 21.92 29.62 7.20
CA THR A 33 23.32 29.61 6.77
C THR A 33 23.62 28.23 6.19
N THR A 34 24.13 28.19 4.96
CA THR A 34 24.45 26.95 4.27
C THR A 34 25.68 27.14 3.38
N THR A 35 26.24 26.05 2.84
CA THR A 35 27.35 26.14 1.89
C THR A 35 26.89 26.67 0.53
N VAL A 36 27.79 27.30 -0.23
CA VAL A 36 27.47 27.79 -1.59
C VAL A 36 26.93 26.68 -2.51
N LYS A 37 27.46 25.46 -2.37
CA LYS A 37 26.97 24.30 -3.13
C LYS A 37 25.49 24.02 -2.83
N ASN A 38 25.14 23.91 -1.55
CA ASN A 38 23.76 23.64 -1.14
C ASN A 38 22.82 24.83 -1.42
N ALA A 39 23.33 26.08 -1.32
CA ALA A 39 22.55 27.26 -1.67
C ALA A 39 22.13 27.26 -3.13
N ARG A 40 23.00 26.81 -4.05
CA ARG A 40 22.66 26.69 -5.48
C ARG A 40 21.54 25.68 -5.73
N THR A 41 21.57 24.56 -5.02
CA THR A 41 20.50 23.54 -5.13
C THR A 41 19.17 24.11 -4.62
N ILE A 42 19.16 24.75 -3.46
CA ILE A 42 17.96 25.35 -2.86
C ILE A 42 17.39 26.44 -3.77
N PHE A 43 18.23 27.35 -4.30
CA PHE A 43 17.75 28.38 -5.22
C PHE A 43 17.27 27.82 -6.56
N ALA A 44 17.90 26.74 -7.07
CA ALA A 44 17.42 26.09 -8.29
C ALA A 44 16.03 25.46 -8.08
N GLU A 45 15.79 24.86 -6.94
CA GLU A 45 14.48 24.32 -6.56
C GLU A 45 13.44 25.44 -6.39
N GLU A 46 13.74 26.52 -5.64
CA GLU A 46 12.84 27.68 -5.49
C GLU A 46 12.50 28.32 -6.86
N ILE A 47 13.50 28.53 -7.72
CA ILE A 47 13.26 29.13 -9.05
C ILE A 47 12.44 28.17 -9.93
N ALA A 48 12.70 26.86 -9.84
CA ALA A 48 11.93 25.86 -10.59
C ALA A 48 10.45 25.85 -10.16
N GLU A 49 10.18 25.94 -8.86
CA GLU A 49 8.82 26.06 -8.33
C GLU A 49 8.14 27.35 -8.79
N ASP A 50 8.85 28.49 -8.74
CA ASP A 50 8.32 29.81 -9.19
C ASP A 50 8.08 29.86 -10.71
N MET A 51 8.75 29.02 -11.50
CA MET A 51 8.56 28.90 -12.96
C MET A 51 7.38 28.02 -13.37
N LEU A 52 6.82 27.24 -12.43
CA LEU A 52 5.67 26.38 -12.68
C LEU A 52 4.37 27.17 -12.52
N ASP A 53 3.51 27.13 -13.53
CA ASP A 53 2.12 27.53 -13.40
C ASP A 53 1.35 26.37 -12.74
N MET A 54 1.10 26.47 -11.44
CA MET A 54 0.43 25.40 -10.67
C MET A 54 -1.01 25.19 -11.11
N ASP A 55 -1.68 26.19 -11.68
CA ASP A 55 -3.04 26.07 -12.19
C ASP A 55 -3.02 25.21 -13.47
N GLU A 56 -2.06 25.41 -14.36
CA GLU A 56 -1.84 24.58 -15.54
C GLU A 56 -1.49 23.14 -15.17
N VAL A 57 -0.63 22.94 -14.14
CA VAL A 57 -0.27 21.61 -13.62
C VAL A 57 -1.48 20.88 -13.06
N HIS A 58 -2.34 21.57 -12.30
CA HIS A 58 -3.56 20.98 -11.75
C HIS A 58 -4.54 20.60 -12.85
N GLU A 59 -4.74 21.47 -13.84
CA GLU A 59 -5.63 21.19 -14.96
C GLU A 59 -5.17 19.98 -15.78
N GLU A 60 -3.87 19.90 -16.07
CA GLU A 60 -3.30 18.76 -16.79
C GLU A 60 -3.36 17.46 -15.98
N ALA A 61 -3.12 17.53 -14.66
CA ALA A 61 -3.24 16.39 -13.77
C ALA A 61 -4.67 15.83 -13.71
N ILE A 62 -5.69 16.71 -13.68
CA ILE A 62 -7.10 16.32 -13.75
C ILE A 62 -7.39 15.62 -15.08
N LYS A 63 -6.96 16.21 -16.21
CA LYS A 63 -7.14 15.61 -17.54
C LYS A 63 -6.49 14.23 -17.65
N LEU A 64 -5.29 14.05 -17.11
CA LEU A 64 -4.60 12.75 -17.09
C LEU A 64 -5.35 11.75 -16.21
N ALA A 65 -5.77 12.15 -15.01
CA ALA A 65 -6.53 11.30 -14.11
C ALA A 65 -7.84 10.81 -14.73
N GLU A 66 -8.56 11.70 -15.42
CA GLU A 66 -9.82 11.34 -16.09
C GLU A 66 -9.64 10.38 -17.27
N ARG A 67 -8.53 10.49 -18.01
CA ARG A 67 -8.32 9.76 -19.27
C ARG A 67 -7.51 8.48 -19.10
N GLU A 68 -6.56 8.47 -18.16
CA GLU A 68 -5.57 7.40 -17.99
C GLU A 68 -5.52 6.88 -16.53
N GLY A 69 -6.43 7.37 -15.67
CA GLY A 69 -6.47 7.00 -14.27
C GLY A 69 -6.84 5.54 -14.05
N ILE A 70 -6.20 4.91 -13.07
CA ILE A 70 -6.51 3.56 -12.61
C ILE A 70 -6.75 3.63 -11.10
N ILE A 71 -7.87 3.11 -10.64
CA ILE A 71 -8.21 3.04 -9.22
C ILE A 71 -8.28 1.58 -8.79
N PHE A 72 -7.45 1.22 -7.79
CA PHE A 72 -7.51 -0.08 -7.13
C PHE A 72 -8.35 0.02 -5.86
N ILE A 73 -9.32 -0.88 -5.72
CA ILE A 73 -10.14 -1.03 -4.52
C ILE A 73 -9.80 -2.39 -3.93
N ASP A 74 -9.11 -2.38 -2.79
CA ASP A 74 -8.78 -3.61 -2.08
C ASP A 74 -9.88 -4.01 -1.09
N GLU A 75 -9.85 -5.26 -0.64
CA GLU A 75 -10.83 -5.86 0.28
C GLU A 75 -12.30 -5.69 -0.15
N PHE A 76 -12.56 -5.76 -1.45
CA PHE A 76 -13.90 -5.56 -2.01
C PHE A 76 -14.91 -6.62 -1.54
N ASP A 77 -14.44 -7.78 -1.10
CA ASP A 77 -15.26 -8.83 -0.46
C ASP A 77 -15.87 -8.39 0.87
N LYS A 78 -15.30 -7.42 1.57
CA LYS A 78 -15.83 -6.92 2.84
C LYS A 78 -17.15 -6.16 2.71
N ILE A 79 -17.41 -5.62 1.54
CA ILE A 79 -18.69 -4.95 1.23
C ILE A 79 -19.72 -5.88 0.59
N ALA A 80 -19.34 -7.10 0.18
CA ALA A 80 -20.28 -8.09 -0.31
C ALA A 80 -21.22 -8.54 0.83
N ALA A 81 -22.51 -8.70 0.50
CA ALA A 81 -23.53 -8.98 1.49
C ALA A 81 -23.37 -10.36 2.12
N GLY A 82 -22.91 -10.41 3.35
CA GLY A 82 -23.10 -11.56 4.23
C GLY A 82 -24.36 -11.35 5.08
N ASN A 83 -25.05 -12.40 5.39
CA ASN A 83 -26.37 -12.48 6.05
C ASN A 83 -26.38 -12.07 7.53
N GLU A 84 -25.72 -10.99 7.95
CA GLU A 84 -25.74 -10.57 9.34
C GLU A 84 -26.48 -9.25 9.54
N ASN A 85 -27.77 -9.37 9.93
CA ASN A 85 -28.56 -8.30 10.53
C ASN A 85 -28.06 -7.94 11.94
N ILE A 86 -26.85 -7.43 12.07
CA ILE A 86 -26.35 -6.87 13.33
C ILE A 86 -26.80 -5.40 13.41
N ARG A 87 -27.73 -5.12 14.35
CA ARG A 87 -28.20 -3.75 14.61
C ARG A 87 -27.02 -2.87 15.01
N GLY A 88 -26.77 -1.82 14.21
CA GLY A 88 -25.75 -0.78 14.52
C GLY A 88 -24.49 -0.83 13.62
N VAL A 89 -24.40 -1.74 12.69
CA VAL A 89 -23.31 -1.79 11.69
C VAL A 89 -23.75 -1.03 10.43
N VAL A 90 -22.84 -0.26 9.84
CA VAL A 90 -23.06 0.39 8.54
C VAL A 90 -23.52 -0.66 7.53
N SER A 91 -24.62 -0.40 6.85
CA SER A 91 -25.17 -1.34 5.87
C SER A 91 -24.15 -1.56 4.74
N ARG A 92 -23.67 -2.80 4.58
CA ARG A 92 -22.76 -3.17 3.49
C ARG A 92 -23.36 -2.86 2.12
N GLU A 93 -24.66 -3.05 1.97
CA GLU A 93 -25.40 -2.65 0.77
C GLU A 93 -25.41 -1.12 0.59
N GLY A 94 -25.48 -0.34 1.67
CA GLY A 94 -25.35 1.12 1.62
C GLY A 94 -24.00 1.54 1.04
N VAL A 95 -22.90 0.95 1.50
CA VAL A 95 -21.56 1.23 0.96
C VAL A 95 -21.46 0.87 -0.53
N GLN A 96 -22.04 -0.26 -0.95
CA GLN A 96 -22.08 -0.61 -2.36
C GLN A 96 -22.83 0.42 -3.20
N ARG A 97 -23.97 0.94 -2.69
CA ARG A 97 -24.76 1.99 -3.35
C ARG A 97 -24.04 3.35 -3.38
N ASP A 98 -23.17 3.64 -2.40
CA ASP A 98 -22.37 4.86 -2.36
C ASP A 98 -21.19 4.81 -3.36
N ILE A 99 -20.60 3.63 -3.56
CA ILE A 99 -19.51 3.41 -4.55
C ILE A 99 -20.05 3.39 -5.98
N LEU A 100 -21.26 2.91 -6.19
CA LEU A 100 -21.85 2.71 -7.52
C LEU A 100 -21.78 3.95 -8.42
N PRO A 101 -22.19 5.17 -8.01
CA PRO A 101 -22.10 6.37 -8.86
C PRO A 101 -20.68 6.66 -9.30
N ILE A 102 -19.68 6.40 -8.45
CA ILE A 102 -18.27 6.63 -8.75
C ILE A 102 -17.79 5.67 -9.85
N VAL A 103 -18.18 4.41 -9.77
CA VAL A 103 -17.83 3.38 -10.78
C VAL A 103 -18.64 3.54 -12.08
N GLU A 104 -19.84 4.09 -11.99
CA GLU A 104 -20.68 4.37 -13.16
C GLU A 104 -20.27 5.60 -13.96
N GLY A 105 -19.53 6.50 -13.32
CA GLY A 105 -19.12 7.77 -13.87
C GLY A 105 -19.87 8.93 -13.24
N SER A 106 -19.17 9.72 -12.43
CA SER A 106 -19.71 10.90 -11.77
C SER A 106 -18.64 11.98 -11.61
N MET A 107 -19.08 13.20 -11.35
CA MET A 107 -18.18 14.30 -11.00
C MET A 107 -17.86 14.24 -9.50
N VAL A 108 -16.60 13.98 -9.19
CA VAL A 108 -16.11 13.95 -7.80
C VAL A 108 -15.33 15.22 -7.52
N SER A 109 -15.74 15.98 -6.50
CA SER A 109 -15.01 17.16 -6.07
C SER A 109 -13.72 16.79 -5.35
N THR A 110 -12.61 17.35 -5.82
CA THR A 110 -11.30 17.21 -5.17
C THR A 110 -10.77 18.58 -4.79
N LYS A 111 -9.70 18.61 -3.98
CA LYS A 111 -9.01 19.88 -3.63
C LYS A 111 -8.38 20.60 -4.82
N PHE A 112 -8.24 19.91 -5.95
CA PHE A 112 -7.68 20.49 -7.18
C PHE A 112 -8.72 20.79 -8.25
N GLY A 113 -9.97 20.48 -8.00
CA GLY A 113 -11.08 20.66 -8.92
C GLY A 113 -11.91 19.38 -9.08
N PRO A 114 -13.02 19.45 -9.82
CA PRO A 114 -13.87 18.31 -10.08
C PRO A 114 -13.20 17.35 -11.07
N VAL A 115 -13.31 16.04 -10.81
CA VAL A 115 -12.79 14.95 -11.65
C VAL A 115 -13.96 14.09 -12.13
N ASN A 116 -14.05 13.84 -13.42
CA ASN A 116 -15.03 12.90 -14.00
C ASN A 116 -14.46 11.49 -14.00
N THR A 117 -15.17 10.54 -13.36
CA THR A 117 -14.71 9.15 -13.22
C THR A 117 -15.14 8.23 -14.38
N GLU A 118 -15.83 8.73 -15.39
CA GLU A 118 -16.45 7.94 -16.47
C GLU A 118 -15.44 7.06 -17.26
N HIS A 119 -14.21 7.54 -17.44
CA HIS A 119 -13.18 6.83 -18.21
C HIS A 119 -12.06 6.25 -17.34
N ILE A 120 -12.17 6.36 -16.02
CA ILE A 120 -11.22 5.78 -15.07
C ILE A 120 -11.40 4.25 -15.03
N LEU A 121 -10.30 3.51 -15.09
CA LEU A 121 -10.32 2.07 -14.93
C LEU A 121 -10.39 1.71 -13.43
N PHE A 122 -11.42 0.95 -13.06
CA PHE A 122 -11.57 0.42 -11.69
C PHE A 122 -11.15 -1.05 -11.64
N ILE A 123 -10.28 -1.41 -10.72
CA ILE A 123 -9.84 -2.78 -10.45
C ILE A 123 -10.17 -3.09 -8.99
N ALA A 124 -11.11 -3.99 -8.76
CA ALA A 124 -11.48 -4.43 -7.42
C ALA A 124 -10.80 -5.77 -7.10
N ALA A 125 -10.20 -5.87 -5.93
CA ALA A 125 -9.58 -7.08 -5.41
C ALA A 125 -10.24 -7.51 -4.09
N GLY A 126 -10.33 -8.81 -3.85
CA GLY A 126 -10.87 -9.37 -2.60
C GLY A 126 -10.65 -10.87 -2.54
N ALA A 127 -10.53 -11.41 -1.34
CA ALA A 127 -10.29 -12.83 -1.13
C ALA A 127 -11.54 -13.69 -1.36
N PHE A 128 -12.74 -13.14 -1.11
CA PHE A 128 -14.03 -13.81 -1.28
C PHE A 128 -14.13 -15.21 -0.63
N HIS A 129 -13.46 -15.43 0.52
CA HIS A 129 -13.50 -16.70 1.24
C HIS A 129 -14.88 -16.99 1.85
N VAL A 130 -15.54 -15.95 2.38
CA VAL A 130 -16.84 -16.05 3.07
C VAL A 130 -17.99 -15.62 2.17
N SER A 131 -17.76 -14.64 1.31
CA SER A 131 -18.70 -14.10 0.34
C SER A 131 -18.29 -14.48 -1.07
N LYS A 132 -19.17 -14.27 -2.04
CA LYS A 132 -18.89 -14.49 -3.46
C LYS A 132 -19.07 -13.18 -4.24
N PRO A 133 -18.44 -13.01 -5.41
CA PRO A 133 -18.72 -11.86 -6.28
C PRO A 133 -20.21 -11.75 -6.68
N SER A 134 -20.96 -12.85 -6.63
CA SER A 134 -22.42 -12.88 -6.85
C SER A 134 -23.24 -12.29 -5.70
N ASP A 135 -22.63 -12.05 -4.55
CA ASP A 135 -23.30 -11.46 -3.38
C ASP A 135 -23.26 -9.93 -3.40
N LEU A 136 -22.54 -9.34 -4.36
CA LEU A 136 -22.62 -7.92 -4.68
C LEU A 136 -23.95 -7.57 -5.31
N ILE A 137 -24.40 -6.33 -5.18
CA ILE A 137 -25.62 -5.86 -5.85
C ILE A 137 -25.48 -6.01 -7.38
N PRO A 138 -26.56 -6.34 -8.11
CA PRO A 138 -26.51 -6.63 -9.55
C PRO A 138 -25.87 -5.51 -10.38
N GLU A 139 -26.08 -4.27 -9.97
CA GLU A 139 -25.55 -3.08 -10.65
C GLU A 139 -24.01 -3.07 -10.61
N LEU A 140 -23.41 -3.35 -9.44
CA LEU A 140 -21.94 -3.46 -9.31
C LEU A 140 -21.39 -4.66 -10.07
N GLN A 141 -22.09 -5.81 -10.06
CA GLN A 141 -21.68 -6.96 -10.85
C GLN A 141 -21.61 -6.64 -12.35
N GLY A 142 -22.52 -5.81 -12.85
CA GLY A 142 -22.52 -5.32 -14.23
C GLY A 142 -21.35 -4.38 -14.56
N ARG A 143 -20.83 -3.67 -13.56
CA ARG A 143 -19.67 -2.75 -13.72
C ARG A 143 -18.32 -3.45 -13.59
N PHE A 144 -18.27 -4.64 -12.98
CA PHE A 144 -17.08 -5.51 -12.90
C PHE A 144 -17.31 -6.82 -13.67
N PRO A 145 -17.48 -6.75 -15.01
CA PRO A 145 -17.81 -7.92 -15.83
C PRO A 145 -16.63 -8.89 -16.00
N ILE A 146 -15.40 -8.38 -15.94
CA ILE A 146 -14.20 -9.19 -16.08
C ILE A 146 -13.79 -9.70 -14.70
N ARG A 147 -13.70 -11.02 -14.57
CA ARG A 147 -13.30 -11.69 -13.33
C ARG A 147 -12.06 -12.52 -13.59
N VAL A 148 -11.07 -12.34 -12.74
CA VAL A 148 -9.81 -13.08 -12.78
C VAL A 148 -9.61 -13.73 -11.42
N GLU A 149 -9.37 -15.02 -11.41
CA GLU A 149 -8.99 -15.78 -10.23
C GLU A 149 -7.48 -15.96 -10.22
N LEU A 150 -6.83 -15.57 -9.12
CA LEU A 150 -5.39 -15.75 -8.95
C LEU A 150 -5.14 -17.13 -8.35
N ASN A 151 -4.18 -17.86 -8.92
CA ASN A 151 -3.71 -19.12 -8.35
C ASN A 151 -2.86 -18.90 -7.10
N SER A 152 -2.88 -19.88 -6.19
CA SER A 152 -1.95 -19.90 -5.06
C SER A 152 -0.51 -19.99 -5.56
N LEU A 153 0.42 -19.38 -4.79
CA LEU A 153 1.83 -19.33 -5.16
C LEU A 153 2.49 -20.72 -5.06
N SER A 154 3.25 -21.08 -6.08
CA SER A 154 4.12 -22.26 -6.06
C SER A 154 5.43 -22.00 -5.30
N LYS A 155 6.22 -23.06 -5.03
CA LYS A 155 7.56 -22.92 -4.43
C LYS A 155 8.46 -22.06 -5.30
N GLU A 156 8.39 -22.22 -6.61
CA GLU A 156 9.14 -21.45 -7.60
C GLU A 156 8.77 -19.98 -7.58
N ASP A 157 7.47 -19.67 -7.40
CA ASP A 157 6.98 -18.30 -7.28
C ASP A 157 7.51 -17.63 -6.00
N PHE A 158 7.49 -18.34 -4.86
CA PHE A 158 8.08 -17.84 -3.62
C PHE A 158 9.58 -17.56 -3.77
N LYS A 159 10.33 -18.44 -4.43
CA LYS A 159 11.76 -18.22 -4.72
C LYS A 159 11.96 -17.01 -5.64
N ALA A 160 11.14 -16.86 -6.67
CA ALA A 160 11.20 -15.72 -7.57
C ALA A 160 10.92 -14.41 -6.84
N ILE A 161 9.91 -14.34 -5.96
CA ILE A 161 9.58 -13.16 -5.16
C ILE A 161 10.74 -12.76 -4.24
N LEU A 162 11.46 -13.74 -3.68
CA LEU A 162 12.62 -13.48 -2.81
C LEU A 162 13.80 -12.85 -3.55
N THR A 163 13.99 -13.13 -4.85
CA THR A 163 15.25 -12.84 -5.54
C THR A 163 15.12 -11.95 -6.77
N THR A 164 14.03 -12.06 -7.55
CA THR A 164 13.97 -11.48 -8.91
C THR A 164 13.64 -9.98 -8.95
N PRO A 165 12.69 -9.43 -8.15
CA PRO A 165 12.34 -8.02 -8.24
C PRO A 165 13.52 -7.09 -7.94
N GLN A 166 13.48 -5.86 -8.48
CA GLN A 166 14.50 -4.85 -8.13
C GLN A 166 14.56 -4.59 -6.63
N GLN A 167 13.40 -4.62 -5.97
CA GLN A 167 13.25 -4.52 -4.52
C GLN A 167 12.86 -5.89 -3.93
N ALA A 168 13.59 -6.96 -4.29
CA ALA A 168 13.39 -8.28 -3.72
C ALA A 168 13.54 -8.23 -2.18
N LEU A 169 12.77 -9.06 -1.46
CA LEU A 169 12.75 -9.03 0.01
C LEU A 169 14.14 -9.24 0.63
N LEU A 170 14.91 -10.19 0.13
CA LEU A 170 16.27 -10.45 0.63
C LEU A 170 17.17 -9.22 0.45
N LYS A 171 17.01 -8.47 -0.63
CA LYS A 171 17.76 -7.25 -0.90
C LYS A 171 17.34 -6.12 0.04
N GLN A 172 16.06 -6.01 0.38
CA GLN A 172 15.57 -5.04 1.36
C GLN A 172 16.20 -5.30 2.74
N TYR A 173 16.16 -6.54 3.23
CA TYR A 173 16.78 -6.91 4.51
C TYR A 173 18.30 -6.73 4.50
N TYR A 174 18.98 -7.07 3.38
CA TYR A 174 20.40 -6.79 3.20
C TYR A 174 20.70 -5.29 3.38
N MET A 175 19.97 -4.42 2.68
CA MET A 175 20.18 -2.96 2.76
C MET A 175 19.85 -2.40 4.15
N LEU A 176 18.80 -2.91 4.78
CA LEU A 176 18.38 -2.50 6.12
C LEU A 176 19.47 -2.82 7.15
N LEU A 177 19.94 -4.06 7.20
CA LEU A 177 20.95 -4.50 8.16
C LEU A 177 22.34 -3.93 7.87
N GLN A 178 22.66 -3.68 6.59
CA GLN A 178 23.91 -3.03 6.20
C GLN A 178 24.00 -1.60 6.79
N ALA A 179 22.89 -0.88 6.93
CA ALA A 179 22.88 0.42 7.58
C ALA A 179 23.32 0.36 9.05
N ASP A 180 23.13 -0.80 9.68
CA ASP A 180 23.48 -1.10 11.08
C ASP A 180 24.80 -1.87 11.23
N ASN A 181 25.69 -1.83 10.21
CA ASN A 181 26.96 -2.54 10.14
C ASN A 181 26.86 -4.08 10.14
N VAL A 182 25.72 -4.64 9.76
CA VAL A 182 25.53 -6.08 9.64
C VAL A 182 25.29 -6.45 8.18
N THR A 183 26.18 -7.26 7.61
CA THR A 183 26.07 -7.77 6.24
C THR A 183 25.52 -9.18 6.27
N VAL A 184 24.34 -9.41 5.72
CA VAL A 184 23.68 -10.73 5.69
C VAL A 184 23.78 -11.33 4.30
N HIS A 185 24.29 -12.57 4.22
CA HIS A 185 24.36 -13.36 3.02
C HIS A 185 23.46 -14.59 3.11
N PHE A 186 22.70 -14.86 2.07
CA PHE A 186 21.85 -16.04 1.98
C PHE A 186 22.48 -17.02 0.98
N THR A 187 22.64 -18.29 1.38
CA THR A 187 23.06 -19.33 0.43
C THR A 187 21.89 -19.74 -0.47
N ASP A 188 22.17 -20.26 -1.66
CA ASP A 188 21.11 -20.71 -2.59
C ASP A 188 20.22 -21.78 -1.94
N GLU A 189 20.83 -22.69 -1.15
CA GLU A 189 20.11 -23.73 -0.43
C GLU A 189 19.20 -23.13 0.67
N SER A 190 19.62 -22.04 1.31
CA SER A 190 18.77 -21.34 2.30
C SER A 190 17.57 -20.67 1.66
N ILE A 191 17.76 -20.08 0.48
CA ILE A 191 16.66 -19.47 -0.30
C ILE A 191 15.66 -20.55 -0.72
N ASP A 192 16.13 -21.68 -1.21
CA ASP A 192 15.30 -22.83 -1.59
C ASP A 192 14.50 -23.37 -0.40
N LYS A 193 15.13 -23.40 0.78
CA LYS A 193 14.49 -23.87 2.00
C LYS A 193 13.44 -22.89 2.54
N ILE A 194 13.72 -21.58 2.48
CA ILE A 194 12.75 -20.53 2.83
C ILE A 194 11.53 -20.63 1.91
N ALA A 195 11.72 -20.75 0.60
CA ALA A 195 10.65 -20.87 -0.37
C ALA A 195 9.80 -22.15 -0.16
N GLU A 196 10.45 -23.30 0.14
CA GLU A 196 9.77 -24.55 0.45
C GLU A 196 8.92 -24.44 1.71
N LEU A 197 9.47 -23.83 2.75
CA LEU A 197 8.76 -23.65 4.00
C LEU A 197 7.57 -22.70 3.84
N ALA A 198 7.75 -21.59 3.13
CA ALA A 198 6.68 -20.65 2.82
C ALA A 198 5.54 -21.33 2.08
N TYR A 199 5.85 -22.12 1.06
CA TYR A 199 4.88 -22.92 0.32
C TYR A 199 4.13 -23.91 1.21
N ARG A 200 4.87 -24.69 2.05
CA ARG A 200 4.26 -25.66 2.96
C ARG A 200 3.30 -24.99 3.96
N VAL A 201 3.78 -23.97 4.68
CA VAL A 201 2.96 -23.28 5.67
C VAL A 201 1.76 -22.59 5.04
N ASN A 202 1.90 -22.03 3.84
CA ASN A 202 0.79 -21.38 3.13
C ASN A 202 -0.31 -22.37 2.70
N ASN A 203 0.06 -23.64 2.43
CA ASN A 203 -0.90 -24.69 2.10
C ASN A 203 -1.51 -25.37 3.34
N GLU A 204 -0.79 -25.42 4.47
CA GLU A 204 -1.24 -26.07 5.71
C GLU A 204 -2.07 -25.13 6.59
N THR A 205 -1.95 -23.82 6.38
CA THR A 205 -2.69 -22.78 7.11
C THR A 205 -3.51 -21.90 6.16
N GLU A 206 -3.86 -20.68 6.57
CA GLU A 206 -4.50 -19.72 5.71
C GLU A 206 -3.54 -19.22 4.61
N ASP A 207 -4.00 -19.23 3.35
CA ASP A 207 -3.24 -18.69 2.22
C ASP A 207 -3.20 -17.16 2.28
N ILE A 208 -2.10 -16.63 2.80
CA ILE A 208 -1.81 -15.19 2.83
C ILE A 208 -0.80 -14.75 1.76
N GLY A 209 -0.48 -15.64 0.84
CA GLY A 209 0.41 -15.40 -0.29
C GLY A 209 1.81 -14.96 0.12
N ALA A 210 2.34 -13.97 -0.60
CA ALA A 210 3.71 -13.48 -0.40
C ALA A 210 3.96 -12.84 0.99
N ARG A 211 2.92 -12.43 1.72
CA ARG A 211 3.06 -11.90 3.09
C ARG A 211 3.72 -12.92 4.02
N ARG A 212 3.54 -14.22 3.75
CA ARG A 212 4.19 -15.30 4.50
C ARG A 212 5.71 -15.18 4.52
N LEU A 213 6.32 -14.71 3.43
CA LEU A 213 7.76 -14.52 3.37
C LEU A 213 8.28 -13.46 4.33
N HIS A 214 7.53 -12.37 4.55
CA HIS A 214 7.91 -11.35 5.54
C HIS A 214 7.99 -11.97 6.94
N THR A 215 6.94 -12.67 7.36
CA THR A 215 6.89 -13.32 8.67
C THR A 215 8.03 -14.32 8.86
N ILE A 216 8.31 -15.13 7.84
CA ILE A 216 9.40 -16.12 7.90
C ILE A 216 10.76 -15.43 8.03
N LEU A 217 11.01 -14.39 7.24
CA LEU A 217 12.27 -13.64 7.29
C LEU A 217 12.44 -12.86 8.59
N GLU A 218 11.38 -12.26 9.13
CA GLU A 218 11.40 -11.59 10.42
C GLU A 218 11.81 -12.55 11.54
N ASN A 219 11.18 -13.72 11.61
CA ASN A 219 11.54 -14.74 12.60
C ASN A 219 12.96 -15.28 12.40
N LEU A 220 13.37 -15.51 11.15
CA LEU A 220 14.71 -16.01 10.82
C LEU A 220 15.80 -15.01 11.23
N LEU A 221 15.56 -13.73 11.00
CA LEU A 221 16.52 -12.66 11.25
C LEU A 221 16.35 -11.98 12.61
N GLN A 222 15.43 -12.44 13.45
CA GLN A 222 15.10 -11.83 14.72
C GLN A 222 16.33 -11.55 15.61
N ASP A 223 17.20 -12.55 15.82
CA ASP A 223 18.39 -12.39 16.65
C ASP A 223 19.43 -11.49 16.00
N VAL A 224 19.55 -11.57 14.66
CA VAL A 224 20.46 -10.72 13.90
C VAL A 224 20.02 -9.25 14.03
N SER A 225 18.73 -8.99 13.87
CA SER A 225 18.13 -7.66 14.00
C SER A 225 18.17 -7.13 15.44
N TYR A 226 17.96 -8.00 16.43
CA TYR A 226 17.99 -7.62 17.85
C TYR A 226 19.40 -7.17 18.30
N ASN A 227 20.44 -7.82 17.75
CA ASN A 227 21.83 -7.48 18.07
C ASN A 227 22.41 -6.34 17.20
N ALA A 228 21.67 -5.84 16.23
CA ALA A 228 22.00 -4.65 15.47
C ALA A 228 21.57 -3.36 16.26
N PRO A 229 22.26 -2.21 16.10
CA PRO A 229 23.47 -2.00 15.30
C PRO A 229 24.73 -2.61 15.93
N ALA A 230 25.60 -3.14 15.09
CA ALA A 230 26.89 -3.67 15.53
C ALA A 230 27.95 -2.56 15.64
N PRO A 231 28.80 -2.57 16.70
CA PRO A 231 29.86 -1.57 16.86
C PRO A 231 30.96 -1.69 15.79
N GLU A 232 31.16 -2.88 15.26
CA GLU A 232 32.08 -3.21 14.15
C GLU A 232 31.32 -3.95 13.06
N PRO A 233 31.78 -3.90 11.79
CA PRO A 233 31.16 -4.66 10.71
C PRO A 233 31.12 -6.15 10.99
N VAL A 234 29.94 -6.76 10.93
CA VAL A 234 29.69 -8.19 11.16
C VAL A 234 29.12 -8.80 9.89
N GLU A 235 29.65 -9.96 9.49
CA GLU A 235 29.07 -10.75 8.40
C GLU A 235 28.35 -11.97 8.96
N VAL A 236 27.10 -12.16 8.52
CA VAL A 236 26.26 -13.29 8.91
C VAL A 236 25.84 -14.05 7.66
N THR A 237 26.12 -15.34 7.61
CA THR A 237 25.69 -16.20 6.50
C THR A 237 24.53 -17.08 6.97
N ILE A 238 23.38 -16.94 6.33
CA ILE A 238 22.19 -17.74 6.57
C ILE A 238 22.28 -19.02 5.73
N THR A 239 22.33 -20.15 6.41
CA THR A 239 22.41 -21.48 5.79
C THR A 239 21.07 -22.21 5.89
N ALA A 240 20.88 -23.26 5.08
CA ALA A 240 19.67 -24.10 5.13
C ALA A 240 19.45 -24.73 6.51
N ALA A 241 20.53 -25.12 7.21
CA ALA A 241 20.44 -25.68 8.56
C ALA A 241 19.89 -24.65 9.57
N MET A 242 20.31 -23.38 9.48
CA MET A 242 19.75 -22.30 10.32
C MET A 242 18.28 -22.07 10.04
N VAL A 243 17.88 -22.14 8.77
CA VAL A 243 16.46 -22.02 8.38
C VAL A 243 15.63 -23.16 9.00
N GLU A 244 16.13 -24.40 8.94
CA GLU A 244 15.46 -25.56 9.52
C GLU A 244 15.34 -25.46 11.05
N ASP A 245 16.42 -25.16 11.74
CA ASP A 245 16.47 -25.07 13.20
C ASP A 245 15.51 -24.00 13.74
N ARG A 246 15.52 -22.82 13.13
CA ARG A 246 14.68 -21.68 13.56
C ARG A 246 13.21 -21.88 13.25
N LEU A 247 12.87 -22.50 12.15
CA LEU A 247 11.53 -22.51 11.61
C LEU A 247 10.79 -23.84 11.84
N ASN A 248 11.48 -24.93 12.20
CA ASN A 248 10.80 -26.14 12.65
C ASN A 248 9.99 -25.91 13.94
N THR A 249 10.47 -25.06 14.84
CA THR A 249 9.71 -24.64 16.02
C THR A 249 8.43 -23.88 15.69
N LEU A 250 8.42 -23.11 14.58
CA LEU A 250 7.23 -22.37 14.13
C LEU A 250 6.16 -23.26 13.49
N VAL A 251 6.57 -24.39 12.93
CA VAL A 251 5.64 -25.33 12.28
C VAL A 251 5.03 -26.29 13.30
N GLU A 252 5.77 -26.65 14.36
CA GLU A 252 5.31 -27.55 15.41
C GLU A 252 4.36 -26.86 16.41
N ASP A 253 4.46 -25.55 16.56
CA ASP A 253 3.66 -24.77 17.52
C ASP A 253 2.41 -24.21 16.80
N GLN A 254 1.39 -25.04 16.64
CA GLN A 254 0.11 -24.65 16.02
C GLN A 254 -0.58 -23.48 16.75
N ASP A 255 -0.24 -23.24 18.03
CA ASP A 255 -0.71 -22.09 18.80
C ASP A 255 -0.05 -20.78 18.37
N LEU A 256 1.18 -20.79 17.84
CA LEU A 256 1.85 -19.59 17.32
C LEU A 256 1.30 -19.14 15.96
N SER A 257 0.68 -20.03 15.20
CA SER A 257 0.04 -19.65 13.92
C SER A 257 -1.10 -18.64 14.11
N GLN A 258 -1.69 -18.53 15.30
CA GLN A 258 -2.72 -17.53 15.66
C GLN A 258 -2.13 -16.14 15.99
N TYR A 259 -0.82 -16.06 16.28
CA TYR A 259 -0.12 -14.80 16.58
C TYR A 259 0.70 -14.25 15.41
N ILE A 260 0.71 -14.97 14.27
CA ILE A 260 1.42 -14.60 13.04
C ILE A 260 0.38 -14.03 12.05
N LEU A 261 -0.35 -13.05 12.49
CA LEU A 261 -1.23 -12.21 11.68
C LEU A 261 -0.55 -10.89 11.38
#